data_356ad243ccc4f408c22340ed3fa30474
#
_entry.id   356ad243ccc4f408c22340ed3fa30474
#
_cell.length_a   1.000
_cell.length_b   1.000
_cell.length_c   1.000
_cell.angle_alpha   90.00
_cell.angle_beta   90.00
_cell.angle_gamma   90.00
#
_symmetry.space_group_name_H-M   'P 1'
#
loop_
_entity.id
_entity.type
_entity.pdbx_description
1 polymer ?
#
loop_
_entity_poly.entity_id
_entity_poly.type
_entity_poly.pdbx_seq_one_letter_code
_entity_poly.pdbx_strand_id
1 'polypeptide(L)'
;MRWIACQFPVGCNSLSPAAFAPTRLQLGQWALQFTPMVCLGQWPNSLLLEVQASLRLWGGPEKLQALLQKGWADLGWPNTVLAWAPTARAADWAAAWRVTAPELPQVFSKEVFRGLPLALIPEAQKHLSTFSRMGLSSLGSLLRLPRAGLAQRFGPEFLEALDKAQGRLPDPRLPLALPATFFQTVSLSLPTDNTQVLEQACHRLLTACTGWLKAQHRGLEALHIDLLQGYKDRQAIELRPSEPTNDQTRLERLVFERLRQTPLVAEVHGLSLEVTDTQPVVGKSQTLFQGSQELQGSPEAPEKLQRLTERLESRLGPESILGIALCNSHQPEAAMALAPWHPPKQSQKAIQRAKRPAAQPIFFEASPPPGPSARKASELNIEPHADSIAGLPGMAPRPTWLLPEPLALTVRRHQPQYHGPLRLRAGPERLEFGWWAEPIQRDYFVAETTDHRLVWVFRSPSHQWFLHGFFG
;
A
#
# COMPACT_ATOMS: atom_id res chain seq x y z
N MET A 1 26.33 -22.18 1.90
CA MET A 1 25.87 -20.83 1.49
C MET A 1 25.64 -20.84 -0.01
N ARG A 2 24.69 -20.07 -0.53
CA ARG A 2 24.47 -19.88 -1.96
C ARG A 2 24.44 -18.40 -2.26
N TRP A 3 25.25 -18.02 -3.24
CA TRP A 3 25.37 -16.65 -3.69
C TRP A 3 24.91 -16.51 -5.12
N ILE A 4 24.27 -15.39 -5.42
CA ILE A 4 23.96 -14.94 -6.79
C ILE A 4 24.81 -13.72 -7.06
N ALA A 5 25.52 -13.72 -8.17
CA ALA A 5 26.08 -12.49 -8.71
C ALA A 5 25.20 -11.98 -9.86
N CYS A 6 24.94 -10.68 -9.85
CA CYS A 6 24.22 -9.98 -10.89
C CYS A 6 25.19 -9.01 -11.55
N GLN A 7 25.44 -9.17 -12.85
CA GLN A 7 26.32 -8.28 -13.62
C GLN A 7 25.50 -7.52 -14.67
N PHE A 8 25.56 -6.21 -14.58
CA PHE A 8 24.78 -5.30 -15.41
C PHE A 8 25.57 -4.90 -16.67
N PRO A 9 24.92 -4.84 -17.86
CA PRO A 9 25.57 -4.46 -19.11
C PRO A 9 25.81 -2.95 -19.17
N VAL A 10 26.95 -2.48 -18.71
CA VAL A 10 27.28 -1.03 -18.67
C VAL A 10 27.69 -0.50 -20.05
N GLY A 11 28.17 -1.38 -20.94
CA GLY A 11 28.66 -0.96 -22.26
C GLY A 11 27.58 -0.52 -23.27
N CYS A 12 26.32 -0.90 -23.06
CA CYS A 12 25.21 -0.54 -23.96
C CYS A 12 24.64 0.85 -23.71
N ASN A 13 24.86 1.45 -22.53
CA ASN A 13 24.23 2.70 -22.11
C ASN A 13 25.21 3.88 -21.99
N SER A 14 26.40 3.81 -22.58
CA SER A 14 27.42 4.85 -22.59
C SER A 14 27.85 5.40 -21.20
N LEU A 15 27.48 4.71 -20.11
CA LEU A 15 27.83 5.11 -18.76
C LEU A 15 29.25 4.68 -18.40
N SER A 16 30.06 5.61 -17.93
CA SER A 16 31.35 5.27 -17.32
C SER A 16 31.13 4.48 -16.02
N PRO A 17 32.06 3.65 -15.56
CA PRO A 17 31.96 2.94 -14.28
C PRO A 17 31.68 3.85 -13.09
N ALA A 18 32.21 5.06 -13.08
CA ALA A 18 31.94 6.06 -12.04
C ALA A 18 30.50 6.60 -12.11
N ALA A 19 29.97 6.83 -13.31
CA ALA A 19 28.60 7.28 -13.50
C ALA A 19 27.55 6.19 -13.16
N PHE A 20 27.94 4.92 -13.21
CA PHE A 20 27.06 3.80 -12.83
C PHE A 20 26.98 3.56 -11.30
N ALA A 21 27.92 4.07 -10.51
CA ALA A 21 27.98 3.82 -9.07
C ALA A 21 26.67 4.16 -8.31
N PRO A 22 26.02 5.33 -8.51
CA PRO A 22 24.75 5.63 -7.85
C PRO A 22 23.63 4.68 -8.29
N THR A 23 23.54 4.36 -9.58
CA THR A 23 22.56 3.39 -10.11
C THR A 23 22.76 1.99 -9.50
N ARG A 24 24.01 1.55 -9.37
CA ARG A 24 24.34 0.27 -8.72
C ARG A 24 23.85 0.23 -7.27
N LEU A 25 24.00 1.32 -6.52
CA LEU A 25 23.48 1.39 -5.15
C LEU A 25 21.95 1.30 -5.12
N GLN A 26 21.25 1.99 -6.01
CA GLN A 26 19.79 1.94 -6.13
C GLN A 26 19.30 0.52 -6.49
N LEU A 27 19.97 -0.14 -7.44
CA LEU A 27 19.65 -1.53 -7.80
C LEU A 27 19.90 -2.48 -6.61
N GLY A 28 20.99 -2.28 -5.88
CA GLY A 28 21.27 -3.05 -4.67
C GLY A 28 20.23 -2.84 -3.55
N GLN A 29 19.77 -1.60 -3.35
CA GLN A 29 18.71 -1.28 -2.39
C GLN A 29 17.38 -1.95 -2.76
N TRP A 30 17.03 -1.98 -4.05
CA TRP A 30 15.87 -2.73 -4.53
C TRP A 30 16.00 -4.23 -4.25
N ALA A 31 17.20 -4.79 -4.40
CA ALA A 31 17.44 -6.22 -4.18
C ALA A 31 17.35 -6.65 -2.70
N LEU A 32 17.45 -5.70 -1.75
CA LEU A 32 17.30 -5.98 -0.31
C LEU A 32 15.93 -6.52 0.08
N GLN A 33 14.91 -6.39 -0.78
CA GLN A 33 13.61 -7.04 -0.56
C GLN A 33 13.70 -8.58 -0.59
N PHE A 34 14.72 -9.15 -1.24
CA PHE A 34 14.89 -10.60 -1.40
C PHE A 34 15.77 -11.21 -0.33
N THR A 35 16.75 -10.48 0.14
CA THR A 35 17.71 -10.92 1.16
C THR A 35 18.34 -9.73 1.85
N PRO A 36 18.61 -9.79 3.17
CA PRO A 36 19.29 -8.71 3.87
C PRO A 36 20.78 -8.60 3.50
N MET A 37 21.36 -9.64 2.88
CA MET A 37 22.76 -9.70 2.54
C MET A 37 22.96 -9.41 1.03
N VAL A 38 22.86 -8.14 0.68
CA VAL A 38 23.19 -7.61 -0.67
C VAL A 38 24.49 -6.80 -0.54
N CYS A 39 25.48 -7.12 -1.35
CA CYS A 39 26.81 -6.50 -1.29
C CYS A 39 27.26 -6.03 -2.67
N LEU A 40 28.21 -5.11 -2.70
CA LEU A 40 28.88 -4.72 -3.92
C LEU A 40 29.85 -5.82 -4.34
N GLY A 41 29.81 -6.19 -5.63
CA GLY A 41 30.77 -7.10 -6.21
C GLY A 41 32.12 -6.44 -6.51
N GLN A 42 33.02 -7.22 -7.03
CA GLN A 42 34.40 -6.81 -7.33
C GLN A 42 34.46 -5.86 -8.55
N TRP A 43 33.54 -6.04 -9.52
CA TRP A 43 33.41 -5.15 -10.66
C TRP A 43 32.46 -3.97 -10.36
N PRO A 44 32.68 -2.81 -10.95
CA PRO A 44 31.82 -1.64 -10.76
C PRO A 44 30.35 -1.88 -11.10
N ASN A 45 30.05 -2.84 -11.96
CA ASN A 45 28.73 -3.19 -12.46
C ASN A 45 28.20 -4.51 -11.89
N SER A 46 28.72 -5.00 -10.75
CA SER A 46 28.24 -6.26 -10.17
C SER A 46 27.67 -6.08 -8.76
N LEU A 47 26.60 -6.84 -8.46
CA LEU A 47 25.99 -7.00 -7.15
C LEU A 47 26.03 -8.46 -6.75
N LEU A 48 26.15 -8.70 -5.44
CA LEU A 48 26.21 -10.03 -4.83
C LEU A 48 25.07 -10.17 -3.83
N LEU A 49 24.31 -11.25 -3.92
CA LEU A 49 23.21 -11.57 -3.03
C LEU A 49 23.47 -12.92 -2.35
N GLU A 50 23.47 -12.96 -1.02
CA GLU A 50 23.43 -14.22 -0.27
C GLU A 50 21.98 -14.64 -0.09
N VAL A 51 21.59 -15.81 -0.60
CA VAL A 51 20.16 -16.17 -0.71
C VAL A 51 19.82 -17.49 -0.03
N GLN A 52 20.77 -18.18 0.61
CA GLN A 52 20.54 -19.49 1.19
C GLN A 52 19.37 -19.52 2.18
N ALA A 53 19.32 -18.54 3.08
CA ALA A 53 18.27 -18.44 4.09
C ALA A 53 16.92 -18.04 3.49
N SER A 54 16.93 -17.25 2.41
CA SER A 54 15.72 -16.68 1.80
C SER A 54 15.07 -17.58 0.75
N LEU A 55 15.76 -18.65 0.27
CA LEU A 55 15.26 -19.50 -0.82
C LEU A 55 13.88 -20.11 -0.55
N ARG A 56 13.61 -20.53 0.69
CA ARG A 56 12.31 -21.12 1.06
C ARG A 56 11.18 -20.11 0.98
N LEU A 57 11.45 -18.87 1.35
CA LEU A 57 10.48 -17.77 1.30
C LEU A 57 10.02 -17.49 -0.14
N TRP A 58 10.95 -17.59 -1.08
CA TRP A 58 10.69 -17.29 -2.51
C TRP A 58 10.28 -18.51 -3.34
N GLY A 59 10.10 -19.68 -2.71
CA GLY A 59 9.66 -20.91 -3.37
C GLY A 59 10.73 -21.59 -4.22
N GLY A 60 12.00 -21.36 -3.88
CA GLY A 60 13.16 -22.03 -4.49
C GLY A 60 14.00 -21.16 -5.42
N PRO A 61 15.14 -21.71 -5.92
CA PRO A 61 16.09 -20.94 -6.71
C PRO A 61 15.54 -20.47 -8.05
N GLU A 62 14.73 -21.28 -8.72
CA GLU A 62 14.17 -20.97 -10.06
C GLU A 62 13.19 -19.80 -9.99
N LYS A 63 12.29 -19.82 -9.00
CA LYS A 63 11.33 -18.72 -8.80
C LYS A 63 12.03 -17.43 -8.40
N LEU A 64 12.99 -17.50 -7.47
CA LEU A 64 13.77 -16.32 -7.08
C LEU A 64 14.51 -15.73 -8.27
N GLN A 65 15.12 -16.58 -9.11
CA GLN A 65 15.80 -16.13 -10.31
C GLN A 65 14.85 -15.44 -11.30
N ALA A 66 13.66 -16.00 -11.54
CA ALA A 66 12.66 -15.39 -12.40
C ALA A 66 12.20 -14.02 -11.87
N LEU A 67 12.01 -13.89 -10.54
CA LEU A 67 11.67 -12.62 -9.90
C LEU A 67 12.78 -11.58 -10.05
N LEU A 68 14.05 -11.98 -9.87
CA LEU A 68 15.19 -11.09 -10.07
C LEU A 68 15.31 -10.64 -11.53
N GLN A 69 15.21 -11.57 -12.51
CA GLN A 69 15.29 -11.23 -13.93
C GLN A 69 14.18 -10.28 -14.34
N LYS A 70 12.94 -10.56 -13.93
CA LYS A 70 11.80 -9.68 -14.18
C LYS A 70 12.05 -8.29 -13.58
N GLY A 71 12.40 -8.22 -12.30
CA GLY A 71 12.60 -6.93 -11.63
C GLY A 71 13.77 -6.12 -12.21
N TRP A 72 14.87 -6.77 -12.62
CA TRP A 72 15.93 -6.07 -13.36
C TRP A 72 15.45 -5.51 -14.70
N ALA A 73 14.61 -6.26 -15.42
CA ALA A 73 14.01 -5.79 -16.67
C ALA A 73 13.07 -4.60 -16.42
N ASP A 74 12.21 -4.68 -15.38
CA ASP A 74 11.29 -3.60 -14.97
C ASP A 74 12.05 -2.33 -14.56
N LEU A 75 13.24 -2.48 -13.97
CA LEU A 75 14.15 -1.37 -13.64
C LEU A 75 14.96 -0.84 -14.84
N GLY A 76 14.79 -1.43 -16.03
CA GLY A 76 15.47 -1.01 -17.24
C GLY A 76 16.78 -1.76 -17.55
N TRP A 77 17.03 -2.90 -16.88
CA TRP A 77 18.23 -3.74 -17.05
C TRP A 77 17.89 -5.16 -17.49
N PRO A 78 17.22 -5.37 -18.63
CA PRO A 78 16.72 -6.70 -19.06
C PRO A 78 17.84 -7.71 -19.33
N ASN A 79 19.03 -7.24 -19.72
CA ASN A 79 20.17 -8.09 -20.09
C ASN A 79 21.13 -8.34 -18.91
N THR A 80 20.65 -8.27 -17.67
CA THR A 80 21.46 -8.55 -16.49
C THR A 80 21.85 -10.03 -16.46
N VAL A 81 23.14 -10.31 -16.37
CA VAL A 81 23.68 -11.67 -16.28
C VAL A 81 23.68 -12.14 -14.85
N LEU A 82 23.08 -13.30 -14.58
CA LEU A 82 23.04 -13.95 -13.28
C LEU A 82 23.93 -15.19 -13.25
N ALA A 83 24.68 -15.40 -12.17
CA ALA A 83 25.42 -16.62 -11.92
C ALA A 83 25.32 -17.05 -10.46
N TRP A 84 25.18 -18.35 -10.24
CA TRP A 84 25.06 -18.96 -8.93
C TRP A 84 26.33 -19.71 -8.56
N ALA A 85 26.85 -19.51 -7.35
CA ALA A 85 27.97 -20.27 -6.84
C ALA A 85 27.90 -20.43 -5.32
N PRO A 86 28.71 -21.34 -4.72
CA PRO A 86 28.75 -21.54 -3.27
C PRO A 86 29.35 -20.38 -2.49
N THR A 87 30.15 -19.53 -3.10
CA THR A 87 30.83 -18.39 -2.47
C THR A 87 30.57 -17.10 -3.23
N ALA A 88 30.65 -15.97 -2.55
CA ALA A 88 30.45 -14.65 -3.15
C ALA A 88 31.41 -14.38 -4.31
N ARG A 89 32.70 -14.69 -4.08
CA ARG A 89 33.77 -14.47 -5.07
C ARG A 89 33.64 -15.38 -6.29
N ALA A 90 33.30 -16.66 -6.06
CA ALA A 90 33.04 -17.57 -7.17
C ALA A 90 31.83 -17.16 -8.00
N ALA A 91 30.77 -16.69 -7.37
CA ALA A 91 29.59 -16.17 -8.08
C ALA A 91 29.95 -14.95 -8.95
N ASP A 92 30.71 -14.02 -8.39
CA ASP A 92 31.14 -12.82 -9.08
C ASP A 92 32.00 -13.15 -10.33
N TRP A 93 33.01 -14.00 -10.17
CA TRP A 93 33.84 -14.45 -11.30
C TRP A 93 33.04 -15.24 -12.34
N ALA A 94 32.09 -16.07 -11.91
CA ALA A 94 31.21 -16.81 -12.79
C ALA A 94 30.29 -15.89 -13.60
N ALA A 95 29.76 -14.84 -13.00
CA ALA A 95 28.95 -13.85 -13.70
C ALA A 95 29.75 -13.11 -14.77
N ALA A 96 30.99 -12.68 -14.43
CA ALA A 96 31.90 -12.05 -15.39
C ALA A 96 32.22 -13.00 -16.56
N TRP A 97 32.39 -14.30 -16.30
CA TRP A 97 32.62 -15.28 -17.37
C TRP A 97 31.40 -15.44 -18.27
N ARG A 98 30.19 -15.52 -17.69
CA ARG A 98 28.94 -15.61 -18.46
C ARG A 98 28.63 -14.40 -19.33
N VAL A 99 29.16 -13.23 -19.01
CA VAL A 99 29.09 -12.06 -19.92
C VAL A 99 29.80 -12.32 -21.25
N THR A 100 30.94 -13.04 -21.21
CA THR A 100 31.72 -13.37 -22.40
C THR A 100 31.33 -14.69 -23.04
N ALA A 101 30.68 -15.58 -22.33
CA ALA A 101 30.24 -16.89 -22.73
C ALA A 101 28.84 -17.21 -22.21
N PRO A 102 27.78 -16.63 -22.81
CA PRO A 102 26.40 -16.71 -22.31
C PRO A 102 25.81 -18.13 -22.34
N GLU A 103 26.41 -19.04 -23.10
CA GLU A 103 26.06 -20.48 -23.18
C GLU A 103 26.38 -21.25 -21.90
N LEU A 104 27.21 -20.69 -21.03
CA LEU A 104 27.57 -21.36 -19.76
C LEU A 104 26.35 -21.50 -18.83
N PRO A 105 26.32 -22.58 -18.02
CA PRO A 105 25.23 -22.79 -17.07
C PRO A 105 25.16 -21.65 -16.05
N GLN A 106 23.97 -21.35 -15.59
CA GLN A 106 23.78 -20.32 -14.56
C GLN A 106 24.27 -20.78 -13.18
N VAL A 107 24.19 -22.08 -12.89
CA VAL A 107 24.68 -22.69 -11.66
C VAL A 107 26.04 -23.30 -11.93
N PHE A 108 27.06 -22.78 -11.26
CA PHE A 108 28.43 -23.23 -11.43
C PHE A 108 28.74 -24.44 -10.53
N SER A 109 28.97 -25.60 -11.13
CA SER A 109 29.54 -26.76 -10.46
C SER A 109 31.06 -26.58 -10.27
N LYS A 110 31.66 -27.43 -9.44
CA LYS A 110 33.13 -27.40 -9.25
C LYS A 110 33.89 -27.65 -10.56
N GLU A 111 33.34 -28.51 -11.41
CA GLU A 111 33.90 -28.88 -12.72
C GLU A 111 33.91 -27.69 -13.65
N VAL A 112 32.77 -27.03 -13.80
CA VAL A 112 32.63 -25.82 -14.64
C VAL A 112 33.55 -24.72 -14.13
N PHE A 113 33.58 -24.50 -12.80
CA PHE A 113 34.42 -23.47 -12.19
C PHE A 113 35.92 -23.67 -12.44
N ARG A 114 36.39 -24.91 -12.61
CA ARG A 114 37.78 -25.21 -13.02
C ARG A 114 38.11 -24.68 -14.41
N GLY A 115 37.14 -24.58 -15.30
CA GLY A 115 37.30 -24.01 -16.64
C GLY A 115 37.48 -22.51 -16.69
N LEU A 116 37.23 -21.78 -15.57
CA LEU A 116 37.27 -20.33 -15.51
C LEU A 116 38.61 -19.78 -16.04
N PRO A 117 38.59 -18.88 -17.05
CA PRO A 117 39.78 -18.24 -17.58
C PRO A 117 40.48 -17.39 -16.52
N LEU A 118 41.79 -17.53 -16.39
CA LEU A 118 42.59 -16.75 -15.43
C LEU A 118 42.51 -15.24 -15.72
N ALA A 119 42.28 -14.87 -16.97
CA ALA A 119 42.11 -13.46 -17.39
C ALA A 119 40.90 -12.77 -16.72
N LEU A 120 39.92 -13.53 -16.22
CA LEU A 120 38.74 -12.99 -15.55
C LEU A 120 38.92 -12.84 -14.02
N ILE A 121 40.05 -13.24 -13.50
CA ILE A 121 40.39 -13.12 -12.07
C ILE A 121 41.15 -11.79 -11.86
N PRO A 122 40.59 -10.80 -11.16
CA PRO A 122 41.26 -9.51 -11.00
C PRO A 122 42.66 -9.60 -10.40
N GLU A 123 42.84 -10.47 -9.40
CA GLU A 123 44.12 -10.68 -8.76
C GLU A 123 45.15 -11.40 -9.69
N ALA A 124 44.67 -12.09 -10.70
CA ALA A 124 45.50 -12.75 -11.71
C ALA A 124 46.01 -11.77 -12.81
N GLN A 125 45.36 -10.62 -12.96
CA GLN A 125 45.69 -9.66 -14.04
C GLN A 125 47.19 -9.29 -14.07
N LYS A 126 47.81 -9.07 -12.91
CA LYS A 126 49.24 -8.73 -12.76
C LYS A 126 50.18 -9.84 -13.26
N HIS A 127 49.66 -11.08 -13.39
CA HIS A 127 50.49 -12.28 -13.64
C HIS A 127 50.12 -12.96 -14.97
N LEU A 128 49.24 -12.40 -15.79
CA LEU A 128 48.75 -13.01 -17.03
C LEU A 128 49.89 -13.39 -17.99
N SER A 129 50.88 -12.54 -18.18
CA SER A 129 52.04 -12.81 -19.03
C SER A 129 52.86 -14.01 -18.52
N THR A 130 52.95 -14.18 -17.20
CA THR A 130 53.66 -15.31 -16.58
C THR A 130 52.80 -16.57 -16.73
N PHE A 131 51.50 -16.52 -16.51
CA PHE A 131 50.58 -17.66 -16.74
C PHE A 131 50.63 -18.15 -18.18
N SER A 132 50.58 -17.22 -19.15
CA SER A 132 50.66 -17.55 -20.58
C SER A 132 51.96 -18.28 -20.94
N ARG A 133 53.13 -17.80 -20.43
CA ARG A 133 54.41 -18.47 -20.65
C ARG A 133 54.48 -19.86 -19.97
N MET A 134 53.73 -20.08 -18.91
CA MET A 134 53.61 -21.39 -18.27
C MET A 134 52.55 -22.29 -18.88
N GLY A 135 51.84 -21.86 -19.90
CA GLY A 135 50.73 -22.63 -20.53
C GLY A 135 49.50 -22.73 -19.64
N LEU A 136 49.34 -21.84 -18.66
CA LEU A 136 48.22 -21.85 -17.73
C LEU A 136 47.15 -20.86 -18.20
N SER A 137 46.02 -21.37 -18.66
CA SER A 137 44.88 -20.54 -19.17
C SER A 137 43.66 -20.57 -18.29
N SER A 138 43.50 -21.63 -17.48
CA SER A 138 42.29 -21.85 -16.66
C SER A 138 42.61 -22.01 -15.19
N LEU A 139 41.62 -21.77 -14.35
CA LEU A 139 41.70 -21.95 -12.90
C LEU A 139 42.05 -23.40 -12.55
N GLY A 140 41.53 -24.41 -13.29
CA GLY A 140 41.84 -25.82 -13.09
C GLY A 140 43.29 -26.17 -13.35
N SER A 141 43.93 -25.57 -14.37
CA SER A 141 45.36 -25.77 -14.61
C SER A 141 46.22 -25.17 -13.51
N LEU A 142 45.83 -24.01 -12.99
CA LEU A 142 46.48 -23.34 -11.87
C LEU A 142 46.38 -24.14 -10.56
N LEU A 143 45.19 -24.70 -10.28
CA LEU A 143 44.95 -25.46 -9.04
C LEU A 143 45.68 -26.82 -8.96
N ARG A 144 46.28 -27.28 -10.06
CA ARG A 144 47.14 -28.46 -10.07
C ARG A 144 48.54 -28.17 -9.54
N LEU A 145 48.92 -26.90 -9.45
CA LEU A 145 50.24 -26.52 -8.95
C LEU A 145 50.29 -26.56 -7.43
N PRO A 146 51.48 -26.87 -6.86
CA PRO A 146 51.68 -26.86 -5.39
C PRO A 146 51.40 -25.48 -4.79
N ARG A 147 50.61 -25.41 -3.72
CA ARG A 147 50.20 -24.15 -3.07
C ARG A 147 51.37 -23.29 -2.61
N ALA A 148 52.42 -23.92 -2.06
CA ALA A 148 53.62 -23.21 -1.62
C ALA A 148 54.29 -22.46 -2.80
N GLY A 149 54.38 -23.10 -3.96
CA GLY A 149 54.89 -22.47 -5.18
C GLY A 149 54.02 -21.33 -5.70
N LEU A 150 52.68 -21.45 -5.56
CA LEU A 150 51.76 -20.36 -5.93
C LEU A 150 51.94 -19.15 -5.00
N ALA A 151 52.01 -19.36 -3.69
CA ALA A 151 52.22 -18.29 -2.71
C ALA A 151 53.54 -17.55 -2.93
N GLN A 152 54.61 -18.29 -3.19
CA GLN A 152 55.95 -17.73 -3.40
C GLN A 152 56.05 -16.91 -4.70
N ARG A 153 55.40 -17.37 -5.79
CA ARG A 153 55.51 -16.72 -7.10
C ARG A 153 54.52 -15.59 -7.34
N PHE A 154 53.28 -15.71 -6.83
CA PHE A 154 52.19 -14.83 -7.13
C PHE A 154 51.70 -14.01 -5.93
N GLY A 155 52.28 -14.25 -4.78
CA GLY A 155 51.98 -13.56 -3.54
C GLY A 155 50.82 -14.17 -2.74
N PRO A 156 50.74 -13.85 -1.43
CA PRO A 156 49.72 -14.38 -0.55
C PRO A 156 48.33 -13.88 -0.89
N GLU A 157 48.18 -12.65 -1.37
CA GLU A 157 46.89 -12.05 -1.75
C GLU A 157 46.17 -12.84 -2.86
N PHE A 158 46.90 -13.30 -3.86
CA PHE A 158 46.35 -14.12 -4.93
C PHE A 158 45.89 -15.50 -4.42
N LEU A 159 46.68 -16.12 -3.54
CA LEU A 159 46.30 -17.39 -2.95
C LEU A 159 45.07 -17.25 -2.03
N GLU A 160 45.02 -16.18 -1.26
CA GLU A 160 43.87 -15.85 -0.42
C GLU A 160 42.59 -15.66 -1.25
N ALA A 161 42.66 -14.96 -2.40
CA ALA A 161 41.54 -14.80 -3.30
C ALA A 161 41.03 -16.13 -3.86
N LEU A 162 41.94 -17.07 -4.19
CA LEU A 162 41.61 -18.42 -4.62
C LEU A 162 40.93 -19.23 -3.50
N ASP A 163 41.43 -19.10 -2.27
CA ASP A 163 40.89 -19.81 -1.12
C ASP A 163 39.52 -19.29 -0.73
N LYS A 164 39.28 -17.99 -0.78
CA LYS A 164 37.96 -17.36 -0.62
C LYS A 164 36.98 -17.82 -1.72
N ALA A 165 37.43 -17.89 -2.96
CA ALA A 165 36.58 -18.36 -4.08
C ALA A 165 36.21 -19.84 -3.91
N GLN A 166 37.09 -20.66 -3.37
CA GLN A 166 36.85 -22.09 -3.09
C GLN A 166 36.12 -22.35 -1.77
N GLY A 167 35.91 -21.31 -0.95
CA GLY A 167 35.29 -21.44 0.39
C GLY A 167 36.22 -22.06 1.45
N ARG A 168 37.55 -22.08 1.23
CA ARG A 168 38.52 -22.50 2.21
C ARG A 168 38.82 -21.45 3.27
N LEU A 169 38.67 -20.17 2.88
CA LEU A 169 38.75 -19.05 3.79
C LEU A 169 37.41 -18.31 3.78
N PRO A 170 37.01 -17.69 4.89
CA PRO A 170 35.85 -16.83 4.96
C PRO A 170 36.08 -15.57 4.11
N ASP A 171 35.04 -15.12 3.43
CA ASP A 171 35.03 -13.88 2.62
C ASP A 171 33.95 -12.93 3.16
N PRO A 172 34.19 -12.27 4.34
CA PRO A 172 33.21 -11.37 4.93
C PRO A 172 32.94 -10.21 4.00
N ARG A 173 31.66 -9.89 3.80
CA ARG A 173 31.19 -8.79 2.96
C ARG A 173 30.34 -7.83 3.76
N LEU A 174 30.48 -6.55 3.48
CA LEU A 174 29.65 -5.52 4.08
C LEU A 174 28.32 -5.42 3.29
N PRO A 175 27.17 -5.64 3.95
CA PRO A 175 25.89 -5.49 3.30
C PRO A 175 25.62 -4.03 3.01
N LEU A 176 24.83 -3.77 1.95
CA LEU A 176 24.32 -2.44 1.64
C LEU A 176 23.32 -2.02 2.71
N ALA A 177 23.39 -0.75 3.10
CA ALA A 177 22.41 -0.13 3.98
C ALA A 177 21.22 0.40 3.16
N LEU A 178 20.02 0.24 3.71
CA LEU A 178 18.83 0.92 3.20
C LEU A 178 18.84 2.39 3.64
N PRO A 179 18.58 3.33 2.73
CA PRO A 179 18.39 4.72 3.12
C PRO A 179 17.10 4.89 3.93
N ALA A 180 17.09 5.87 4.85
CA ALA A 180 15.92 6.18 5.66
C ALA A 180 14.77 6.77 4.82
N THR A 181 15.09 7.50 3.77
CA THR A 181 14.15 8.13 2.83
C THR A 181 14.36 7.58 1.42
N PHE A 182 13.31 7.63 0.62
CA PHE A 182 13.39 7.22 -0.78
C PHE A 182 13.26 8.44 -1.68
N PHE A 183 14.26 8.65 -2.50
CA PHE A 183 14.25 9.65 -3.56
C PHE A 183 14.99 9.11 -4.78
N GLN A 184 14.33 9.10 -5.92
CA GLN A 184 14.96 8.71 -7.19
C GLN A 184 14.48 9.59 -8.34
N THR A 185 15.37 9.75 -9.33
CA THR A 185 15.10 10.49 -10.56
C THR A 185 15.39 9.61 -11.77
N VAL A 186 14.53 9.68 -12.76
CA VAL A 186 14.72 9.05 -14.08
C VAL A 186 14.73 10.16 -15.12
N SER A 187 15.85 10.28 -15.87
CA SER A 187 15.95 11.19 -17.01
C SER A 187 15.48 10.48 -18.27
N LEU A 188 14.76 11.19 -19.13
CA LEU A 188 14.32 10.70 -20.42
C LEU A 188 15.38 11.07 -21.47
N SER A 189 15.56 10.21 -22.48
CA SER A 189 16.54 10.45 -23.55
C SER A 189 16.19 11.69 -24.40
N LEU A 190 14.90 11.95 -24.56
CA LEU A 190 14.34 13.11 -25.24
C LEU A 190 13.17 13.64 -24.43
N PRO A 191 12.99 14.98 -24.38
CA PRO A 191 11.78 15.57 -23.81
C PRO A 191 10.53 15.04 -24.55
N THR A 192 9.45 14.82 -23.83
CA THR A 192 8.23 14.24 -24.40
C THR A 192 6.97 14.65 -23.63
N ASP A 193 5.86 14.71 -24.32
CA ASP A 193 4.49 14.82 -23.79
C ASP A 193 3.74 13.49 -23.87
N ASN A 194 4.38 12.44 -24.41
CA ASN A 194 3.76 11.13 -24.59
C ASN A 194 3.55 10.42 -23.25
N THR A 195 2.30 10.30 -22.85
CA THR A 195 1.88 9.68 -21.60
C THR A 195 2.40 8.24 -21.44
N GLN A 196 2.50 7.45 -22.51
CA GLN A 196 3.00 6.08 -22.43
C GLN A 196 4.48 6.02 -22.02
N VAL A 197 5.30 6.95 -22.52
CA VAL A 197 6.72 7.05 -22.13
C VAL A 197 6.85 7.48 -20.68
N LEU A 198 5.98 8.41 -20.24
CA LEU A 198 5.94 8.84 -18.83
C LEU A 198 5.47 7.71 -17.90
N GLU A 199 4.47 6.92 -18.32
CA GLU A 199 4.03 5.74 -17.57
C GLU A 199 5.15 4.71 -17.41
N GLN A 200 5.98 4.47 -18.45
CA GLN A 200 7.13 3.58 -18.35
C GLN A 200 8.21 4.12 -17.38
N ALA A 201 8.44 5.43 -17.37
CA ALA A 201 9.36 6.05 -16.41
C ALA A 201 8.81 5.96 -14.98
N CYS A 202 7.51 6.20 -14.77
CA CYS A 202 6.82 5.98 -13.50
C CYS A 202 6.90 4.53 -13.05
N HIS A 203 6.71 3.56 -13.94
CA HIS A 203 6.83 2.13 -13.65
C HIS A 203 8.21 1.79 -13.05
N ARG A 204 9.30 2.31 -13.64
CA ARG A 204 10.67 2.12 -13.11
C ARG A 204 10.83 2.70 -11.70
N LEU A 205 10.36 3.92 -11.49
CA LEU A 205 10.42 4.60 -10.18
C LEU A 205 9.60 3.85 -9.13
N LEU A 206 8.39 3.41 -9.48
CA LEU A 206 7.51 2.65 -8.58
C LEU A 206 8.05 1.25 -8.29
N THR A 207 8.69 0.59 -9.25
CA THR A 207 9.37 -0.69 -9.03
C THR A 207 10.49 -0.52 -7.99
N ALA A 208 11.32 0.51 -8.11
CA ALA A 208 12.38 0.79 -7.15
C ALA A 208 11.80 1.14 -5.76
N CYS A 209 10.78 2.00 -5.71
CA CYS A 209 10.10 2.43 -4.50
C CYS A 209 9.46 1.25 -3.75
N THR A 210 8.71 0.39 -4.45
CA THR A 210 8.04 -0.76 -3.82
C THR A 210 9.04 -1.79 -3.32
N GLY A 211 10.18 -1.97 -4.00
CA GLY A 211 11.29 -2.79 -3.50
C GLY A 211 11.87 -2.26 -2.19
N TRP A 212 12.10 -0.96 -2.11
CA TRP A 212 12.56 -0.29 -0.89
C TRP A 212 11.54 -0.40 0.26
N LEU A 213 10.23 -0.21 -0.01
CA LEU A 213 9.16 -0.38 0.97
C LEU A 213 9.09 -1.81 1.50
N LYS A 214 9.17 -2.81 0.62
CA LYS A 214 9.15 -4.24 1.00
C LYS A 214 10.35 -4.61 1.84
N ALA A 215 11.54 -4.10 1.52
CA ALA A 215 12.76 -4.33 2.32
C ALA A 215 12.66 -3.79 3.75
N GLN A 216 11.84 -2.75 3.98
CA GLN A 216 11.57 -2.19 5.30
C GLN A 216 10.30 -2.73 5.98
N HIS A 217 9.54 -3.60 5.30
CA HIS A 217 8.21 -4.04 5.76
C HIS A 217 7.24 -2.87 6.00
N ARG A 218 7.33 -1.82 5.16
CA ARG A 218 6.50 -0.62 5.25
C ARG A 218 5.58 -0.50 4.05
N GLY A 219 4.49 0.24 4.23
CA GLY A 219 3.57 0.67 3.18
C GLY A 219 3.69 2.17 2.97
N LEU A 220 3.47 2.60 1.74
CA LEU A 220 3.39 3.98 1.33
C LEU A 220 2.11 4.62 1.87
N GLU A 221 2.23 5.76 2.54
CA GLU A 221 1.10 6.61 2.95
C GLU A 221 0.99 7.85 2.05
N ALA A 222 2.12 8.44 1.67
CA ALA A 222 2.15 9.56 0.73
C ALA A 222 3.41 9.53 -0.14
N LEU A 223 3.27 9.88 -1.41
CA LEU A 223 4.38 10.09 -2.33
C LEU A 223 4.17 11.36 -3.17
N HIS A 224 5.28 11.89 -3.62
CA HIS A 224 5.37 13.03 -4.52
C HIS A 224 6.08 12.61 -5.81
N ILE A 225 5.49 12.93 -6.96
CA ILE A 225 6.13 12.75 -8.26
C ILE A 225 6.23 14.13 -8.90
N ASP A 226 7.45 14.56 -9.20
CA ASP A 226 7.68 15.77 -9.97
C ASP A 226 7.94 15.41 -11.43
N LEU A 227 7.18 16.00 -12.33
CA LEU A 227 7.43 16.03 -13.76
C LEU A 227 8.39 17.20 -14.02
N LEU A 228 9.60 16.90 -14.43
CA LEU A 228 10.65 17.90 -14.67
C LEU A 228 10.48 18.48 -16.06
N GLN A 229 10.09 19.75 -16.14
CA GLN A 229 9.81 20.51 -17.35
C GLN A 229 10.77 21.71 -17.42
N GLY A 230 11.43 21.94 -18.56
CA GLY A 230 12.38 23.06 -18.66
C GLY A 230 13.53 22.99 -17.67
N TYR A 231 14.16 24.14 -17.37
CA TYR A 231 15.35 24.21 -16.51
C TYR A 231 15.03 24.22 -15.00
N LYS A 232 13.88 24.75 -14.59
CA LYS A 232 13.47 24.85 -13.18
C LYS A 232 12.00 24.52 -12.93
N ASP A 233 11.22 24.37 -14.00
CA ASP A 233 9.78 24.16 -13.86
C ASP A 233 9.50 22.71 -13.51
N ARG A 234 8.66 22.52 -12.50
CA ARG A 234 8.24 21.22 -12.01
C ARG A 234 6.73 21.21 -11.87
N GLN A 235 6.13 20.16 -12.35
CA GLN A 235 4.71 19.92 -12.13
C GLN A 235 4.56 18.73 -11.17
N ALA A 236 4.03 18.99 -9.98
CA ALA A 236 3.95 18.00 -8.93
C ALA A 236 2.63 17.20 -9.02
N ILE A 237 2.73 15.90 -8.78
CA ILE A 237 1.62 14.97 -8.59
C ILE A 237 1.76 14.38 -7.20
N GLU A 238 0.84 14.70 -6.31
CA GLU A 238 0.76 14.08 -4.99
C GLU A 238 -0.21 12.91 -5.01
N LEU A 239 0.18 11.80 -4.38
CA LEU A 239 -0.64 10.62 -4.23
C LEU A 239 -0.68 10.18 -2.77
N ARG A 240 -1.90 9.97 -2.25
CA ARG A 240 -2.15 9.42 -0.92
C ARG A 240 -3.12 8.25 -1.05
N PRO A 241 -2.62 7.01 -1.04
CA PRO A 241 -3.49 5.84 -0.98
C PRO A 241 -4.36 5.86 0.28
N SER A 242 -5.57 5.36 0.22
CA SER A 242 -6.48 5.29 1.37
C SER A 242 -5.97 4.39 2.51
N GLU A 243 -5.13 3.41 2.18
CA GLU A 243 -4.41 2.57 3.16
C GLU A 243 -2.94 2.49 2.79
N PRO A 244 -2.03 2.43 3.78
CA PRO A 244 -0.62 2.21 3.52
C PRO A 244 -0.40 0.93 2.71
N THR A 245 0.24 1.04 1.55
CA THR A 245 0.40 -0.08 0.62
C THR A 245 1.82 -0.16 0.06
N ASN A 246 2.29 -1.39 -0.21
CA ASN A 246 3.49 -1.67 -1.00
C ASN A 246 3.17 -2.54 -2.24
N ASP A 247 1.90 -2.60 -2.63
CA ASP A 247 1.46 -3.28 -3.84
C ASP A 247 1.73 -2.39 -5.06
N GLN A 248 2.71 -2.80 -5.86
CA GLN A 248 3.12 -2.10 -7.07
C GLN A 248 1.97 -1.90 -8.05
N THR A 249 1.16 -2.94 -8.30
CA THR A 249 0.04 -2.88 -9.26
C THR A 249 -1.00 -1.84 -8.85
N ARG A 250 -1.28 -1.74 -7.55
CA ARG A 250 -2.20 -0.72 -7.02
C ARG A 250 -1.63 0.68 -7.19
N LEU A 251 -0.36 0.89 -6.83
CA LEU A 251 0.28 2.20 -6.94
C LEU A 251 0.40 2.65 -8.40
N GLU A 252 0.79 1.77 -9.32
CA GLU A 252 0.86 2.06 -10.75
C GLU A 252 -0.49 2.52 -11.30
N ARG A 253 -1.56 1.81 -10.96
CA ARG A 253 -2.90 2.19 -11.40
C ARG A 253 -3.27 3.61 -10.96
N LEU A 254 -3.05 3.92 -9.69
CA LEU A 254 -3.37 5.24 -9.13
C LEU A 254 -2.53 6.35 -9.77
N VAL A 255 -1.21 6.11 -9.92
CA VAL A 255 -0.29 7.09 -10.54
C VAL A 255 -0.65 7.30 -12.02
N PHE A 256 -0.91 6.22 -12.77
CA PHE A 256 -1.23 6.33 -14.20
C PHE A 256 -2.58 7.01 -14.45
N GLU A 257 -3.59 6.72 -13.63
CA GLU A 257 -4.87 7.43 -13.71
C GLU A 257 -4.67 8.93 -13.43
N ARG A 258 -3.87 9.27 -12.42
CA ARG A 258 -3.60 10.67 -12.07
C ARG A 258 -2.79 11.37 -13.15
N LEU A 259 -1.78 10.71 -13.70
CA LEU A 259 -0.94 11.24 -14.78
C LEU A 259 -1.76 11.56 -16.05
N ARG A 260 -2.69 10.66 -16.43
CA ARG A 260 -3.58 10.88 -17.60
C ARG A 260 -4.53 12.05 -17.44
N GLN A 261 -4.90 12.39 -16.21
CA GLN A 261 -5.78 13.51 -15.91
C GLN A 261 -5.07 14.85 -15.74
N THR A 262 -3.75 14.80 -15.55
CA THR A 262 -2.95 15.99 -15.33
C THR A 262 -2.56 16.59 -16.68
N PRO A 263 -3.08 17.77 -17.06
CA PRO A 263 -2.68 18.42 -18.31
C PRO A 263 -1.20 18.82 -18.20
N LEU A 264 -0.41 18.38 -19.17
CA LEU A 264 1.01 18.75 -19.21
C LEU A 264 1.16 20.20 -19.69
N VAL A 265 1.92 20.98 -18.93
CA VAL A 265 2.17 22.41 -19.27
C VAL A 265 3.26 22.51 -20.33
N ALA A 266 4.24 21.61 -20.31
CA ALA A 266 5.36 21.54 -21.26
C ALA A 266 5.88 20.10 -21.37
N GLU A 267 6.78 19.86 -22.33
CA GLU A 267 7.46 18.59 -22.49
C GLU A 267 8.28 18.23 -21.24
N VAL A 268 8.22 16.97 -20.85
CA VAL A 268 8.89 16.42 -19.66
C VAL A 268 10.22 15.79 -20.09
N HIS A 269 11.33 16.19 -19.46
CA HIS A 269 12.66 15.63 -19.70
C HIS A 269 13.11 14.63 -18.63
N GLY A 270 12.35 14.48 -17.56
CA GLY A 270 12.61 13.54 -16.48
C GLY A 270 11.52 13.53 -15.43
N LEU A 271 11.56 12.53 -14.56
CA LEU A 271 10.65 12.38 -13.42
C LEU A 271 11.46 12.14 -12.16
N SER A 272 11.04 12.72 -11.04
CA SER A 272 11.54 12.34 -9.72
C SER A 272 10.40 11.83 -8.84
N LEU A 273 10.69 10.86 -7.99
CA LEU A 273 9.76 10.31 -7.02
C LEU A 273 10.38 10.40 -5.63
N GLU A 274 9.63 11.00 -4.72
CA GLU A 274 9.96 11.12 -3.31
C GLU A 274 8.86 10.48 -2.46
N VAL A 275 9.26 9.67 -1.49
CA VAL A 275 8.34 9.12 -0.49
C VAL A 275 8.36 10.04 0.72
N THR A 276 7.23 10.68 1.01
CA THR A 276 7.10 11.62 2.12
C THR A 276 6.70 10.93 3.41
N ASP A 277 5.75 9.98 3.34
CA ASP A 277 5.24 9.28 4.51
C ASP A 277 5.10 7.77 4.28
N THR A 278 5.47 7.00 5.32
CA THR A 278 5.33 5.53 5.32
C THR A 278 4.87 5.02 6.68
N GLN A 279 4.09 3.94 6.68
CA GLN A 279 3.67 3.25 7.91
C GLN A 279 4.04 1.76 7.87
N PRO A 280 4.24 1.10 9.03
CA PRO A 280 4.39 -0.35 9.07
C PRO A 280 3.17 -1.03 8.44
N VAL A 281 3.39 -1.98 7.53
CA VAL A 281 2.31 -2.83 7.03
C VAL A 281 1.98 -3.84 8.10
N VAL A 282 0.84 -3.67 8.76
CA VAL A 282 0.30 -4.68 9.67
C VAL A 282 -0.22 -5.81 8.79
N GLY A 283 0.46 -6.94 8.80
CA GLY A 283 0.00 -8.15 8.10
C GLY A 283 -1.44 -8.48 8.56
N LYS A 284 -2.40 -8.47 7.63
CA LYS A 284 -3.76 -8.90 7.94
C LYS A 284 -3.70 -10.39 8.26
N SER A 285 -3.86 -10.73 9.52
CA SER A 285 -3.97 -12.12 9.96
C SER A 285 -5.27 -12.67 9.38
N GLN A 286 -5.17 -13.51 8.35
CA GLN A 286 -6.33 -14.27 7.88
C GLN A 286 -6.72 -15.22 9.02
N THR A 287 -7.94 -15.09 9.51
CA THR A 287 -8.48 -16.02 10.50
C THR A 287 -8.55 -17.41 9.88
N LEU A 288 -7.86 -18.37 10.51
CA LEU A 288 -7.79 -19.78 10.06
C LEU A 288 -9.17 -20.48 10.02
N PHE A 289 -10.19 -19.88 10.63
CA PHE A 289 -11.54 -20.39 10.76
C PHE A 289 -12.56 -19.50 10.04
N GLN A 290 -12.56 -19.51 8.72
CA GLN A 290 -13.59 -18.84 7.89
C GLN A 290 -14.82 -19.72 7.62
N GLY A 291 -15.10 -20.74 8.43
CA GLY A 291 -16.09 -21.79 8.14
C GLY A 291 -17.50 -21.58 8.67
N SER A 292 -17.89 -20.48 9.33
CA SER A 292 -19.23 -20.47 9.99
C SER A 292 -19.92 -19.11 10.16
N GLN A 293 -19.62 -18.09 9.36
CA GLN A 293 -20.40 -16.83 9.37
C GLN A 293 -20.74 -16.35 7.96
N GLU A 294 -21.57 -17.10 7.25
CA GLU A 294 -22.13 -16.68 5.96
C GLU A 294 -23.22 -15.59 6.05
N LEU A 295 -23.50 -15.04 7.24
CA LEU A 295 -24.57 -14.05 7.46
C LEU A 295 -24.09 -12.62 7.75
N GLN A 296 -22.77 -12.35 7.79
CA GLN A 296 -22.25 -11.00 7.88
C GLN A 296 -21.23 -10.81 6.74
N GLY A 297 -21.60 -9.98 5.77
CA GLY A 297 -20.92 -9.67 4.51
C GLY A 297 -19.45 -10.10 4.38
N SER A 298 -19.09 -10.69 3.25
CA SER A 298 -17.74 -11.19 2.95
C SER A 298 -16.67 -10.28 3.49
N PRO A 299 -15.64 -10.77 4.20
CA PRO A 299 -14.55 -9.95 4.75
C PRO A 299 -13.77 -9.14 3.69
N GLU A 300 -13.96 -9.47 2.41
CA GLU A 300 -13.44 -8.74 1.27
C GLU A 300 -14.30 -7.54 0.83
N ALA A 301 -15.54 -7.44 1.30
CA ALA A 301 -16.45 -6.38 0.87
C ALA A 301 -15.94 -4.96 1.22
N PRO A 302 -15.41 -4.69 2.42
CA PRO A 302 -14.87 -3.38 2.75
C PRO A 302 -13.64 -3.02 1.89
N GLU A 303 -12.77 -4.00 1.58
CA GLU A 303 -11.59 -3.75 0.73
C GLU A 303 -11.97 -3.48 -0.73
N LYS A 304 -12.97 -4.21 -1.25
CA LYS A 304 -13.49 -3.97 -2.61
C LYS A 304 -14.14 -2.61 -2.71
N LEU A 305 -14.92 -2.21 -1.70
CA LEU A 305 -15.53 -0.88 -1.63
C LEU A 305 -14.46 0.20 -1.60
N GLN A 306 -13.45 0.05 -0.76
CA GLN A 306 -12.35 1.01 -0.64
C GLN A 306 -11.56 1.16 -1.95
N ARG A 307 -11.25 0.04 -2.63
CA ARG A 307 -10.60 0.08 -3.96
C ARG A 307 -11.47 0.74 -5.01
N LEU A 308 -12.80 0.56 -4.96
CA LEU A 308 -13.73 1.22 -5.83
C LEU A 308 -13.74 2.73 -5.56
N THR A 309 -13.78 3.13 -4.30
CA THR A 309 -13.79 4.54 -3.88
C THR A 309 -12.51 5.24 -4.34
N GLU A 310 -11.32 4.65 -4.11
CA GLU A 310 -10.05 5.19 -4.61
C GLU A 310 -10.06 5.41 -6.14
N ARG A 311 -10.62 4.47 -6.89
CA ARG A 311 -10.73 4.62 -8.35
C ARG A 311 -11.67 5.74 -8.75
N LEU A 312 -12.77 5.91 -8.03
CA LEU A 312 -13.71 6.99 -8.29
C LEU A 312 -13.11 8.35 -7.91
N GLU A 313 -12.44 8.44 -6.74
CA GLU A 313 -11.73 9.66 -6.33
C GLU A 313 -10.63 10.06 -7.31
N SER A 314 -9.86 9.09 -7.82
CA SER A 314 -8.82 9.37 -8.80
C SER A 314 -9.38 9.84 -10.16
N ARG A 315 -10.62 9.48 -10.50
CA ARG A 315 -11.28 9.87 -11.75
C ARG A 315 -12.10 11.15 -11.67
N LEU A 316 -12.80 11.34 -10.56
CA LEU A 316 -13.78 12.40 -10.38
C LEU A 316 -13.27 13.57 -9.52
N GLY A 317 -12.13 13.35 -8.86
CA GLY A 317 -11.57 14.26 -7.87
C GLY A 317 -11.97 13.90 -6.43
N PRO A 318 -11.18 14.34 -5.43
CA PRO A 318 -11.35 13.93 -4.03
C PRO A 318 -12.65 14.46 -3.39
N GLU A 319 -13.23 15.52 -3.93
CA GLU A 319 -14.49 16.11 -3.41
C GLU A 319 -15.75 15.47 -3.99
N SER A 320 -15.62 14.56 -4.96
CA SER A 320 -16.78 13.98 -5.66
C SER A 320 -17.38 12.80 -4.91
N ILE A 321 -16.68 12.21 -3.95
CA ILE A 321 -17.20 11.10 -3.16
C ILE A 321 -17.46 11.58 -1.75
N LEU A 322 -18.75 11.63 -1.43
CA LEU A 322 -19.21 12.12 -0.14
C LEU A 322 -19.72 10.95 0.71
N GLY A 323 -19.38 10.99 1.96
CA GLY A 323 -19.93 10.11 3.00
C GLY A 323 -20.87 10.89 3.91
N ILE A 324 -21.71 10.15 4.62
CA ILE A 324 -22.60 10.72 5.63
C ILE A 324 -21.82 10.77 6.95
N ALA A 325 -21.63 11.98 7.48
CA ALA A 325 -21.06 12.20 8.81
C ALA A 325 -22.20 12.54 9.79
N LEU A 326 -22.20 11.89 10.96
CA LEU A 326 -23.13 12.24 12.03
C LEU A 326 -22.62 13.48 12.75
N CYS A 327 -23.50 14.49 12.86
CA CYS A 327 -23.25 15.70 13.61
C CYS A 327 -23.89 15.61 15.00
N ASN A 328 -23.23 16.17 15.99
CA ASN A 328 -23.78 16.22 17.35
C ASN A 328 -24.83 17.34 17.48
N SER A 329 -25.96 17.13 16.80
CA SER A 329 -27.10 18.03 16.79
C SER A 329 -28.40 17.26 17.00
N HIS A 330 -29.29 17.79 17.85
CA HIS A 330 -30.63 17.25 18.03
C HIS A 330 -31.62 17.72 16.93
N GLN A 331 -31.20 18.69 16.12
CA GLN A 331 -31.97 19.14 14.97
C GLN A 331 -31.86 18.09 13.85
N PRO A 332 -32.99 17.52 13.39
CA PRO A 332 -32.94 16.46 12.38
C PRO A 332 -32.22 16.85 11.10
N GLU A 333 -32.38 18.09 10.64
CA GLU A 333 -31.77 18.63 9.42
C GLU A 333 -30.24 18.81 9.58
N ALA A 334 -29.76 19.03 10.81
CA ALA A 334 -28.35 19.25 11.12
C ALA A 334 -27.68 18.03 11.78
N ALA A 335 -28.41 16.92 11.94
CA ALA A 335 -27.87 15.70 12.55
C ALA A 335 -26.94 14.91 11.61
N MET A 336 -26.99 15.17 10.32
CA MET A 336 -26.15 14.56 9.30
C MET A 336 -25.57 15.64 8.37
N ALA A 337 -24.31 15.48 8.01
CA ALA A 337 -23.65 16.32 7.02
C ALA A 337 -23.01 15.44 5.95
N LEU A 338 -22.93 15.93 4.73
CA LEU A 338 -22.10 15.33 3.69
C LEU A 338 -20.67 15.83 3.88
N ALA A 339 -19.74 14.90 4.03
CA ALA A 339 -18.31 15.19 4.13
C ALA A 339 -17.57 14.32 3.12
N PRO A 340 -16.36 14.72 2.67
CA PRO A 340 -15.53 13.84 1.85
C PRO A 340 -15.41 12.48 2.52
N TRP A 341 -15.66 11.42 1.76
CA TRP A 341 -15.65 10.07 2.31
C TRP A 341 -14.22 9.68 2.70
N HIS A 342 -14.04 9.32 3.93
CA HIS A 342 -12.77 8.77 4.42
C HIS A 342 -13.07 7.39 5.00
N PRO A 343 -12.27 6.37 4.64
CA PRO A 343 -12.44 5.06 5.25
C PRO A 343 -12.30 5.19 6.77
N PRO A 344 -13.11 4.47 7.55
CA PRO A 344 -13.02 4.51 8.99
C PRO A 344 -11.60 4.08 9.40
N LYS A 345 -10.81 5.00 9.97
CA LYS A 345 -9.50 4.67 10.56
C LYS A 345 -9.78 3.58 11.59
N GLN A 346 -9.27 2.37 11.35
CA GLN A 346 -9.33 1.30 12.34
C GLN A 346 -8.61 1.81 13.58
N SER A 347 -9.38 2.30 14.56
CA SER A 347 -8.79 2.87 15.75
C SER A 347 -8.08 1.76 16.50
N GLN A 348 -6.77 1.88 16.68
CA GLN A 348 -5.96 0.96 17.49
C GLN A 348 -6.53 0.77 18.91
N LYS A 349 -7.41 1.67 19.37
CA LYS A 349 -8.19 1.57 20.60
C LYS A 349 -9.22 0.42 20.60
N ALA A 350 -9.76 0.02 19.44
CA ALA A 350 -10.70 -1.10 19.35
C ALA A 350 -10.00 -2.45 19.53
N ILE A 351 -8.76 -2.57 19.04
CA ILE A 351 -7.94 -3.79 19.17
C ILE A 351 -7.44 -3.98 20.61
N GLN A 352 -7.15 -2.91 21.32
CA GLN A 352 -6.76 -2.99 22.73
C GLN A 352 -7.95 -3.31 23.66
N ARG A 353 -9.18 -2.91 23.28
CA ARG A 353 -10.40 -3.28 24.04
C ARG A 353 -10.77 -4.75 23.90
N ALA A 354 -10.49 -5.38 22.76
CA ALA A 354 -10.73 -6.81 22.54
C ALA A 354 -9.73 -7.73 23.26
N LYS A 355 -8.61 -7.20 23.77
CA LYS A 355 -7.59 -7.95 24.54
C LYS A 355 -7.73 -7.84 26.06
N ARG A 356 -8.72 -7.12 26.58
CA ARG A 356 -8.99 -7.15 28.02
C ARG A 356 -9.87 -8.36 28.34
N PRO A 357 -9.46 -9.22 29.28
CA PRO A 357 -10.34 -10.28 29.76
C PRO A 357 -11.60 -9.64 30.35
N ALA A 358 -12.73 -10.27 30.07
CA ALA A 358 -14.04 -9.84 30.57
C ALA A 358 -13.98 -9.63 32.08
N ALA A 359 -14.14 -8.38 32.52
CA ALA A 359 -14.29 -8.08 33.92
C ALA A 359 -15.61 -8.69 34.42
N GLN A 360 -15.54 -9.41 35.51
CA GLN A 360 -16.70 -9.95 36.20
C GLN A 360 -17.71 -8.83 36.52
N PRO A 361 -19.02 -9.07 36.39
CA PRO A 361 -20.01 -8.05 36.72
C PRO A 361 -20.01 -7.81 38.23
N ILE A 362 -19.70 -6.58 38.60
CA ILE A 362 -19.91 -6.10 39.98
C ILE A 362 -21.41 -5.76 40.08
N PHE A 363 -22.15 -6.54 40.82
CA PHE A 363 -23.52 -6.21 41.22
C PHE A 363 -23.50 -5.02 42.19
N PHE A 364 -23.95 -3.87 41.72
CA PHE A 364 -24.36 -2.77 42.60
C PHE A 364 -25.87 -2.91 42.84
N GLU A 365 -26.23 -3.20 44.08
CA GLU A 365 -27.59 -3.02 44.57
C GLU A 365 -27.90 -1.51 44.59
N ALA A 366 -28.77 -1.05 43.71
CA ALA A 366 -29.26 0.30 43.67
C ALA A 366 -30.59 0.40 44.41
N SER A 367 -30.62 1.15 45.51
CA SER A 367 -31.84 1.56 46.20
C SER A 367 -32.70 2.45 45.28
N PRO A 368 -34.01 2.32 45.29
CA PRO A 368 -34.88 3.12 44.42
C PRO A 368 -35.01 4.58 44.89
N PRO A 369 -35.06 5.54 43.93
CA PRO A 369 -35.32 6.94 44.25
C PRO A 369 -36.83 7.19 44.56
N PRO A 370 -37.18 8.21 45.35
CA PRO A 370 -38.58 8.53 45.68
C PRO A 370 -39.29 9.14 44.48
N GLY A 371 -40.52 8.69 44.22
CA GLY A 371 -41.34 9.07 43.08
C GLY A 371 -41.89 10.50 43.14
N PRO A 372 -42.07 11.18 42.02
CA PRO A 372 -42.82 12.43 41.95
C PRO A 372 -44.31 12.17 41.70
N SER A 373 -45.09 12.93 42.40
CA SER A 373 -46.57 12.94 42.44
C SER A 373 -47.22 13.15 41.09
N ALA A 374 -48.26 12.36 40.86
CA ALA A 374 -49.14 12.41 39.69
C ALA A 374 -49.85 13.75 39.57
N ARG A 375 -49.73 14.37 38.37
CA ARG A 375 -50.74 15.30 37.86
C ARG A 375 -51.42 14.68 36.62
N LYS A 376 -52.73 14.58 36.74
CA LYS A 376 -53.68 14.05 35.75
C LYS A 376 -53.51 14.73 34.37
N ALA A 377 -53.25 13.96 33.34
CA ALA A 377 -53.49 14.31 31.96
C ALA A 377 -54.64 13.49 31.42
N SER A 378 -55.64 14.13 30.91
CA SER A 378 -56.91 13.61 30.44
C SER A 378 -56.75 12.66 29.26
N GLU A 379 -57.48 11.61 29.30
CA GLU A 379 -57.64 10.49 28.41
C GLU A 379 -57.87 10.86 26.94
N LEU A 380 -56.99 10.42 26.08
CA LEU A 380 -57.28 10.04 24.72
C LEU A 380 -56.82 8.59 24.58
N ASN A 381 -57.82 7.70 24.60
CA ASN A 381 -57.64 6.25 24.40
C ASN A 381 -57.02 6.01 23.02
N ILE A 382 -55.79 5.62 23.00
CA ILE A 382 -55.14 5.03 21.83
C ILE A 382 -54.68 3.62 22.28
N GLU A 383 -55.38 2.59 21.86
CA GLU A 383 -54.93 1.21 22.05
C GLU A 383 -53.63 0.98 21.21
N PRO A 384 -52.57 0.46 21.82
CA PRO A 384 -51.34 0.15 21.07
C PRO A 384 -51.49 -1.23 20.44
N HIS A 385 -51.69 -1.27 19.11
CA HIS A 385 -51.34 -2.48 18.35
C HIS A 385 -49.81 -2.49 18.19
N ALA A 386 -49.16 -3.31 19.01
CA ALA A 386 -47.74 -3.60 18.95
C ALA A 386 -47.49 -4.66 17.87
N ASP A 387 -47.07 -4.24 16.69
CA ASP A 387 -46.26 -5.10 15.79
C ASP A 387 -44.97 -4.38 15.46
N SER A 388 -43.95 -4.87 16.07
CA SER A 388 -42.48 -4.83 15.85
C SER A 388 -41.93 -3.84 14.82
N ILE A 389 -41.55 -2.67 15.29
CA ILE A 389 -40.39 -1.98 14.77
C ILE A 389 -39.31 -1.98 15.89
N ALA A 390 -38.35 -2.90 15.81
CA ALA A 390 -37.27 -3.03 16.79
C ALA A 390 -36.33 -1.82 16.67
N GLY A 391 -36.56 -0.78 17.48
CA GLY A 391 -35.67 0.31 17.73
C GLY A 391 -35.19 0.28 19.19
N LEU A 392 -34.05 0.88 19.45
CA LEU A 392 -33.50 1.04 20.81
C LEU A 392 -34.59 1.50 21.79
N PRO A 393 -34.68 0.96 22.99
CA PRO A 393 -35.72 1.32 23.94
C PRO A 393 -35.63 2.81 24.29
N GLY A 394 -36.68 3.57 23.92
CA GLY A 394 -36.86 4.98 24.28
C GLY A 394 -36.76 6.02 23.16
N MET A 395 -36.41 5.64 21.92
CA MET A 395 -36.40 6.57 20.79
C MET A 395 -37.43 6.19 19.73
N ALA A 396 -38.24 7.15 19.30
CA ALA A 396 -39.13 6.97 18.17
C ALA A 396 -38.31 6.73 16.86
N PRO A 397 -38.80 5.88 15.93
CA PRO A 397 -38.12 5.63 14.68
C PRO A 397 -37.96 6.93 13.87
N ARG A 398 -36.78 7.11 13.26
CA ARG A 398 -36.48 8.25 12.38
C ARG A 398 -36.75 7.89 10.93
N PRO A 399 -37.20 8.85 10.10
CA PRO A 399 -37.42 8.58 8.68
C PRO A 399 -36.10 8.36 7.94
N THR A 400 -36.15 7.54 6.91
CA THR A 400 -34.99 7.27 6.03
C THR A 400 -34.66 8.46 5.13
N TRP A 401 -35.69 9.28 4.81
CA TRP A 401 -35.55 10.43 3.95
C TRP A 401 -36.17 11.66 4.59
N LEU A 402 -35.39 12.73 4.76
CA LEU A 402 -35.84 14.02 5.24
C LEU A 402 -36.02 14.99 4.05
N LEU A 403 -37.06 15.79 4.11
CA LEU A 403 -37.24 16.93 3.19
C LEU A 403 -36.28 18.05 3.61
N PRO A 404 -35.60 18.70 2.63
CA PRO A 404 -34.75 19.86 2.92
C PRO A 404 -35.50 20.99 3.62
N GLU A 405 -36.74 21.21 3.19
CA GLU A 405 -37.71 22.14 3.79
C GLU A 405 -39.00 21.42 4.14
N PRO A 406 -39.51 21.53 5.37
CA PRO A 406 -40.76 20.93 5.74
C PRO A 406 -41.96 21.48 4.94
N LEU A 407 -42.77 20.59 4.40
CA LEU A 407 -43.95 20.97 3.62
C LEU A 407 -45.15 21.23 4.52
N ALA A 408 -45.73 22.44 4.46
CA ALA A 408 -46.94 22.78 5.21
C ALA A 408 -48.15 21.95 4.76
N LEU A 409 -48.87 21.38 5.73
CA LEU A 409 -50.04 20.57 5.49
C LEU A 409 -51.37 21.31 5.83
N THR A 410 -52.37 21.14 5.02
CA THR A 410 -53.72 21.60 5.32
C THR A 410 -54.38 20.70 6.35
N VAL A 411 -55.26 21.25 7.20
CA VAL A 411 -55.99 20.48 8.21
C VAL A 411 -57.50 20.50 7.84
N ARG A 412 -58.08 19.31 7.73
CA ARG A 412 -59.53 19.15 7.53
C ARG A 412 -60.10 18.24 8.60
N ARG A 413 -61.18 18.60 9.24
CA ARG A 413 -61.83 17.81 10.30
C ARG A 413 -60.84 17.38 11.39
N HIS A 414 -59.97 18.28 11.81
CA HIS A 414 -58.91 18.03 12.82
C HIS A 414 -57.81 17.02 12.41
N GLN A 415 -57.76 16.63 11.13
CA GLN A 415 -56.70 15.73 10.60
C GLN A 415 -55.82 16.43 9.57
N PRO A 416 -54.50 16.34 9.66
CA PRO A 416 -53.60 16.84 8.63
C PRO A 416 -53.79 16.05 7.31
N GLN A 417 -53.66 16.71 6.17
CA GLN A 417 -53.90 16.14 4.85
C GLN A 417 -52.63 16.14 4.03
N TYR A 418 -52.29 14.94 3.49
CA TYR A 418 -51.27 14.75 2.47
C TYR A 418 -51.73 13.68 1.49
N HIS A 419 -52.14 14.06 0.28
CA HIS A 419 -52.86 13.16 -0.67
C HIS A 419 -54.04 12.40 -0.06
N GLY A 420 -54.60 12.95 1.00
CA GLY A 420 -55.69 12.37 1.80
C GLY A 420 -55.46 12.57 3.29
N PRO A 421 -56.41 12.14 4.14
CA PRO A 421 -56.26 12.27 5.59
C PRO A 421 -55.15 11.39 6.13
N LEU A 422 -54.29 11.97 6.97
CA LEU A 422 -53.21 11.27 7.65
C LEU A 422 -53.73 10.64 8.94
N ARG A 423 -53.41 9.37 9.16
CA ARG A 423 -53.72 8.65 10.40
C ARG A 423 -52.47 8.58 11.30
N LEU A 424 -52.50 9.24 12.46
CA LEU A 424 -51.40 9.21 13.41
C LEU A 424 -51.23 7.81 13.99
N ARG A 425 -50.04 7.24 13.93
CA ARG A 425 -49.68 5.92 14.43
C ARG A 425 -48.86 5.94 15.71
N ALA A 426 -47.94 6.92 15.84
CA ALA A 426 -47.11 7.08 17.04
C ALA A 426 -46.78 8.55 17.29
N GLY A 427 -46.43 8.90 18.50
CA GLY A 427 -46.10 10.25 18.95
C GLY A 427 -47.04 10.78 20.02
N PRO A 428 -46.90 12.04 20.50
CA PRO A 428 -45.88 13.00 20.06
C PRO A 428 -44.51 12.73 20.66
N GLU A 429 -43.47 12.95 19.86
CA GLU A 429 -42.09 13.13 20.34
C GLU A 429 -41.77 14.62 20.26
N ARG A 430 -41.54 15.26 21.42
CA ARG A 430 -41.21 16.68 21.48
C ARG A 430 -39.72 16.89 21.30
N LEU A 431 -39.33 17.66 20.30
CA LEU A 431 -37.98 18.13 20.08
C LEU A 431 -37.89 19.63 20.31
N GLU A 432 -37.00 20.02 21.20
CA GLU A 432 -36.70 21.42 21.54
C GLU A 432 -35.20 21.64 21.33
N PHE A 433 -34.84 22.59 20.46
CA PHE A 433 -33.47 22.93 20.19
C PHE A 433 -33.29 24.37 19.77
N GLY A 434 -32.04 24.88 19.69
CA GLY A 434 -31.72 26.23 19.26
C GLY A 434 -32.06 27.31 20.28
N TRP A 435 -32.19 26.99 21.59
CA TRP A 435 -32.57 27.95 22.64
C TRP A 435 -31.58 29.13 22.80
N TRP A 436 -30.35 29.00 22.21
CA TRP A 436 -29.32 30.05 22.20
C TRP A 436 -29.38 30.99 20.99
N ALA A 437 -30.19 30.67 19.97
CA ALA A 437 -30.37 31.47 18.75
C ALA A 437 -31.87 31.68 18.49
N GLU A 438 -32.49 30.79 17.72
CA GLU A 438 -33.92 30.74 17.48
C GLU A 438 -34.48 29.46 18.11
N PRO A 439 -35.24 29.54 19.22
CA PRO A 439 -35.79 28.35 19.84
C PRO A 439 -36.84 27.69 18.93
N ILE A 440 -36.55 26.44 18.56
CA ILE A 440 -37.46 25.65 17.74
C ILE A 440 -38.07 24.56 18.62
N GLN A 441 -39.41 24.49 18.64
CA GLN A 441 -40.16 23.47 19.33
C GLN A 441 -41.08 22.78 18.33
N ARG A 442 -40.98 21.47 18.25
CA ARG A 442 -41.76 20.64 17.29
C ARG A 442 -42.25 19.36 17.98
N ASP A 443 -43.53 19.06 17.85
CA ASP A 443 -44.14 17.80 18.27
C ASP A 443 -44.22 16.86 17.09
N TYR A 444 -43.34 15.84 17.02
CA TYR A 444 -43.25 14.92 15.89
C TYR A 444 -44.17 13.70 16.06
N PHE A 445 -44.72 13.24 14.97
CA PHE A 445 -45.59 12.07 14.87
C PHE A 445 -45.20 11.21 13.67
N VAL A 446 -45.38 9.90 13.82
CA VAL A 446 -45.42 8.98 12.69
C VAL A 446 -46.86 8.87 12.23
N ALA A 447 -47.12 9.15 10.99
CA ALA A 447 -48.43 9.11 10.38
C ALA A 447 -48.46 8.16 9.16
N GLU A 448 -49.61 7.57 8.91
CA GLU A 448 -49.85 6.71 7.77
C GLU A 448 -50.75 7.44 6.76
N THR A 449 -50.36 7.39 5.49
CA THR A 449 -51.17 7.88 4.35
C THR A 449 -52.23 6.90 3.98
N THR A 450 -53.17 7.30 3.11
CA THR A 450 -54.19 6.42 2.54
C THR A 450 -53.63 5.26 1.74
N ASP A 451 -52.41 5.36 1.22
CA ASP A 451 -51.67 4.31 0.49
C ASP A 451 -50.80 3.45 1.37
N HIS A 452 -51.03 3.45 2.70
CA HIS A 452 -50.29 2.70 3.71
C HIS A 452 -48.78 3.03 3.81
N ARG A 453 -48.37 4.22 3.34
CA ARG A 453 -46.97 4.70 3.52
C ARG A 453 -46.84 5.43 4.86
N LEU A 454 -45.70 5.20 5.53
CA LEU A 454 -45.40 5.92 6.75
C LEU A 454 -44.65 7.23 6.42
N VAL A 455 -45.12 8.31 7.06
CA VAL A 455 -44.55 9.66 6.91
C VAL A 455 -44.29 10.26 8.28
N TRP A 456 -43.29 11.11 8.33
CA TRP A 456 -42.93 11.83 9.55
C TRP A 456 -43.43 13.26 9.46
N VAL A 457 -44.31 13.60 10.37
CA VAL A 457 -44.98 14.90 10.41
C VAL A 457 -44.79 15.56 11.76
N PHE A 458 -44.75 16.86 11.81
CA PHE A 458 -44.74 17.56 13.08
C PHE A 458 -45.78 18.67 13.15
N ARG A 459 -46.12 19.01 14.41
CA ARG A 459 -46.95 20.15 14.73
C ARG A 459 -46.11 21.23 15.41
N SER A 460 -46.18 22.48 14.90
CA SER A 460 -45.51 23.63 15.48
C SER A 460 -46.25 24.15 16.74
N PRO A 461 -45.67 25.05 17.53
CA PRO A 461 -46.35 25.73 18.64
C PRO A 461 -47.56 26.52 18.20
N SER A 462 -47.59 26.99 16.95
CA SER A 462 -48.73 27.67 16.34
C SER A 462 -49.81 26.72 15.83
N HIS A 463 -49.75 25.42 16.18
CA HIS A 463 -50.66 24.37 15.77
C HIS A 463 -50.71 24.10 14.29
N GLN A 464 -49.74 24.56 13.50
CA GLN A 464 -49.60 24.22 12.10
C GLN A 464 -48.91 22.86 11.93
N TRP A 465 -49.33 22.09 10.91
CA TRP A 465 -48.78 20.79 10.60
C TRP A 465 -47.86 20.85 9.39
N PHE A 466 -46.78 20.10 9.47
CA PHE A 466 -45.77 19.99 8.43
C PHE A 466 -45.39 18.55 8.19
N LEU A 467 -45.17 18.18 6.91
CA LEU A 467 -44.51 16.93 6.52
C LEU A 467 -43.02 17.20 6.46
N HIS A 468 -42.23 16.32 7.12
CA HIS A 468 -40.79 16.50 7.22
C HIS A 468 -40.00 15.32 6.67
N GLY A 469 -40.55 14.12 6.56
CA GLY A 469 -39.84 12.97 6.06
C GLY A 469 -40.70 11.78 5.69
N PHE A 470 -40.04 10.81 5.03
CA PHE A 470 -40.65 9.57 4.60
C PHE A 470 -39.86 8.38 5.17
N PHE A 471 -40.59 7.35 5.59
CA PHE A 471 -40.02 6.07 5.95
C PHE A 471 -39.95 5.20 4.69
N GLY A 472 -38.85 4.44 4.53
CA GLY A 472 -38.62 3.54 3.41
C GLY A 472 -39.37 2.23 3.56
#